data_e048967278fab6ef9863700c9661ccff
#
_entry.id   e048967278fab6ef9863700c9661ccff
#
_cell.length_a   1.000
_cell.length_b   1.000
_cell.length_c   1.000
_cell.angle_alpha   90.00
_cell.angle_beta   90.00
_cell.angle_gamma   90.00
#
_symmetry.space_group_name_H-M   'P 1'
#
loop_
_entity.id
_entity.type
_entity.pdbx_description
1 polymer ?
#
loop_
_entity_poly.entity_id
_entity_poly.type
_entity_poly.pdbx_seq_one_letter_code
_entity_poly.pdbx_strand_id
1 'polypeptide(L)'
;VVQPNWEKTGLNIFKVYGMNSNYLSITTTTKIITENKRYDVIIVDESHKLSRRYGKQHPSFGQVYNIQGFEDCNSHLEILQKMGQQIILMYDVLQSIRPANITREMFQRLTDGYEKKFLHTQFRIQAPKGKNYTSDDYVNGIKYLLYKDTKLLSSELTNYNPNFNREVFNDKSPDAYFGYVTGKPMHQLIEWIEEDRNFNAEHINRVLSGMFCCATVDKWSIAHGKDSSITHFHEDELNRRWNSTQENWININDADAEEQIGSVFAVQGIDLNKVGVMIGPDIQVNTDGMLEAVPDSHINTNNKFSVEEMKDPDNQFEFTLYILNQYYVLLTRGIDGIRLGFWENEAFRKYMEDTLNIKK
;
A
#
# COMPACT_ATOMS: atom_id res chain seq x y z
N VAL A 1 2.95 -17.36 -8.43
CA VAL A 1 1.62 -16.90 -7.96
C VAL A 1 1.67 -15.40 -7.84
N VAL A 2 0.70 -14.72 -8.46
CA VAL A 2 0.67 -13.26 -8.57
C VAL A 2 -0.70 -12.71 -8.20
N GLN A 3 -0.81 -11.38 -8.10
CA GLN A 3 -2.08 -10.68 -7.94
C GLN A 3 -2.95 -10.82 -9.21
N PRO A 4 -4.30 -10.77 -9.09
CA PRO A 4 -5.21 -10.97 -10.23
C PRO A 4 -4.96 -10.02 -11.41
N ASN A 5 -4.63 -8.75 -11.15
CA ASN A 5 -4.32 -7.76 -12.17
C ASN A 5 -3.02 -8.05 -12.93
N TRP A 6 -2.07 -8.77 -12.33
CA TRP A 6 -0.81 -9.16 -12.95
C TRP A 6 -0.87 -10.49 -13.72
N GLU A 7 -1.87 -11.34 -13.46
CA GLU A 7 -2.00 -12.64 -14.13
C GLU A 7 -2.07 -12.48 -15.65
N LYS A 8 -2.94 -11.60 -16.14
CA LYS A 8 -3.13 -11.35 -17.58
C LYS A 8 -1.85 -10.77 -18.23
N THR A 9 -1.23 -9.81 -17.57
CA THR A 9 0.01 -9.18 -18.04
C THR A 9 1.14 -10.21 -18.11
N GLY A 10 1.33 -11.00 -17.08
CA GLY A 10 2.36 -12.05 -17.05
C GLY A 10 2.14 -13.12 -18.11
N LEU A 11 0.91 -13.56 -18.33
CA LEU A 11 0.57 -14.50 -19.41
C LEU A 11 0.88 -13.91 -20.78
N ASN A 12 0.64 -12.62 -21.01
CA ASN A 12 1.00 -11.95 -22.25
C ASN A 12 2.53 -11.91 -22.46
N ILE A 13 3.28 -11.61 -21.40
CA ILE A 13 4.76 -11.64 -21.42
C ILE A 13 5.24 -13.04 -21.82
N PHE A 14 4.73 -14.10 -21.19
CA PHE A 14 5.09 -15.48 -21.52
C PHE A 14 4.82 -15.77 -23.00
N LYS A 15 3.68 -15.33 -23.52
CA LYS A 15 3.33 -15.51 -24.94
C LYS A 15 4.29 -14.78 -25.87
N VAL A 16 4.63 -13.53 -25.56
CA VAL A 16 5.55 -12.71 -26.39
C VAL A 16 6.93 -13.33 -26.45
N TYR A 17 7.43 -13.85 -25.31
CA TYR A 17 8.76 -14.46 -25.24
C TYR A 17 8.77 -15.96 -25.58
N GLY A 18 7.65 -16.52 -26.04
CA GLY A 18 7.57 -17.93 -26.44
C GLY A 18 7.82 -18.93 -25.31
N MET A 19 7.54 -18.55 -24.07
CA MET A 19 7.76 -19.42 -22.91
C MET A 19 6.80 -20.61 -22.93
N ASN A 20 7.32 -21.80 -22.64
CA ASN A 20 6.50 -23.03 -22.67
C ASN A 20 5.60 -23.12 -21.46
N SER A 21 4.30 -22.97 -21.67
CA SER A 21 3.25 -23.05 -20.63
C SER A 21 3.06 -24.44 -20.01
N ASN A 22 3.68 -25.49 -20.56
CA ASN A 22 3.63 -26.83 -19.97
C ASN A 22 4.44 -26.93 -18.68
N TYR A 23 5.48 -26.09 -18.51
CA TYR A 23 6.37 -26.10 -17.35
C TYR A 23 6.25 -24.86 -16.47
N LEU A 24 5.67 -23.78 -17.01
CA LEU A 24 5.54 -22.50 -16.33
C LEU A 24 4.10 -22.04 -16.38
N SER A 25 3.56 -21.64 -15.24
CA SER A 25 2.25 -20.99 -15.17
C SER A 25 2.28 -19.75 -14.31
N ILE A 26 1.53 -18.73 -14.71
CA ILE A 26 1.23 -17.56 -13.88
C ILE A 26 -0.24 -17.66 -13.50
N THR A 27 -0.52 -17.60 -12.20
CA THR A 27 -1.87 -17.80 -11.68
C THR A 27 -2.07 -17.08 -10.35
N THR A 28 -3.30 -16.95 -9.91
CA THR A 28 -3.61 -16.39 -8.58
C THR A 28 -3.62 -17.47 -7.50
N THR A 29 -3.49 -17.05 -6.23
CA THR A 29 -3.47 -17.96 -5.08
C THR A 29 -4.69 -18.89 -5.04
N THR A 30 -5.89 -18.34 -5.22
CA THR A 30 -7.12 -19.13 -5.17
C THR A 30 -7.18 -20.16 -6.31
N LYS A 31 -6.78 -19.77 -7.53
CA LYS A 31 -6.78 -20.69 -8.69
C LYS A 31 -5.81 -21.83 -8.50
N ILE A 32 -4.54 -21.56 -8.11
CA ILE A 32 -3.55 -22.61 -7.90
C ILE A 32 -4.00 -23.60 -6.83
N ILE A 33 -4.58 -23.11 -5.72
CA ILE A 33 -5.09 -23.96 -4.65
C ILE A 33 -6.27 -24.82 -5.15
N THR A 34 -7.18 -24.22 -5.92
CA THR A 34 -8.34 -24.94 -6.47
C THR A 34 -7.94 -26.05 -7.46
N GLU A 35 -6.83 -25.87 -8.18
CA GLU A 35 -6.30 -26.93 -9.07
C GLU A 35 -5.79 -28.15 -8.29
N ASN A 36 -5.43 -27.98 -7.03
CA ASN A 36 -4.98 -29.03 -6.11
C ASN A 36 -3.92 -29.98 -6.70
N LYS A 37 -2.92 -29.41 -7.37
CA LYS A 37 -1.81 -30.14 -8.00
C LYS A 37 -0.53 -30.03 -7.17
N ARG A 38 0.42 -30.91 -7.45
CA ARG A 38 1.79 -30.80 -6.94
C ARG A 38 2.65 -30.00 -7.89
N TYR A 39 3.55 -29.20 -7.32
CA TYR A 39 4.50 -28.35 -8.07
C TYR A 39 5.92 -28.57 -7.54
N ASP A 40 6.90 -28.57 -8.41
CA ASP A 40 8.31 -28.63 -8.01
C ASP A 40 8.71 -27.33 -7.32
N VAL A 41 8.33 -26.19 -7.88
CA VAL A 41 8.62 -24.87 -7.33
C VAL A 41 7.37 -23.99 -7.37
N ILE A 42 7.06 -23.33 -6.27
CA ILE A 42 6.04 -22.28 -6.21
C ILE A 42 6.73 -20.96 -5.81
N ILE A 43 6.66 -19.96 -6.69
CA ILE A 43 7.11 -18.60 -6.39
C ILE A 43 5.88 -17.76 -6.06
N VAL A 44 5.85 -17.14 -4.90
CA VAL A 44 4.75 -16.31 -4.44
C VAL A 44 5.20 -14.86 -4.37
N ASP A 45 4.72 -14.07 -5.30
CA ASP A 45 4.89 -12.63 -5.27
C ASP A 45 3.93 -12.00 -4.25
N GLU A 46 4.36 -10.95 -3.56
CA GLU A 46 3.55 -10.24 -2.56
C GLU A 46 2.97 -11.20 -1.49
N SER A 47 3.79 -12.12 -0.94
CA SER A 47 3.31 -13.17 -0.04
C SER A 47 2.68 -12.64 1.27
N HIS A 48 2.93 -11.37 1.63
CA HIS A 48 2.23 -10.68 2.73
C HIS A 48 0.72 -10.52 2.47
N LYS A 49 0.25 -10.68 1.23
CA LYS A 49 -1.17 -10.65 0.86
C LYS A 49 -1.86 -12.02 0.94
N LEU A 50 -1.12 -13.09 1.19
CA LEU A 50 -1.73 -14.40 1.42
C LEU A 50 -2.74 -14.30 2.56
N SER A 51 -3.91 -14.92 2.37
CA SER A 51 -4.97 -14.86 3.38
C SER A 51 -4.76 -15.90 4.47
N ARG A 52 -5.10 -15.53 5.69
CA ARG A 52 -5.34 -16.47 6.79
C ARG A 52 -6.81 -16.88 6.83
N ARG A 53 -7.16 -17.94 7.55
CA ARG A 53 -8.55 -18.27 7.83
C ARG A 53 -9.15 -17.17 8.74
N TYR A 54 -9.98 -16.34 8.16
CA TYR A 54 -10.56 -15.19 8.84
C TYR A 54 -12.02 -14.99 8.40
N GLY A 55 -12.92 -14.82 9.36
CA GLY A 55 -14.37 -14.81 9.10
C GLY A 55 -14.90 -13.67 8.21
N LYS A 56 -14.16 -12.58 8.11
CA LYS A 56 -14.51 -11.39 7.31
C LYS A 56 -13.74 -11.29 5.99
N GLN A 57 -13.42 -12.40 5.37
CA GLN A 57 -12.77 -12.40 4.06
C GLN A 57 -13.77 -12.66 2.93
N HIS A 58 -13.39 -12.37 1.70
CA HIS A 58 -14.19 -12.73 0.54
C HIS A 58 -14.43 -14.25 0.51
N PRO A 59 -15.65 -14.72 0.22
CA PRO A 59 -15.98 -16.16 0.28
C PRO A 59 -15.01 -17.06 -0.49
N SER A 60 -14.52 -16.63 -1.66
CA SER A 60 -13.56 -17.41 -2.46
C SER A 60 -12.24 -17.70 -1.73
N PHE A 61 -11.83 -16.86 -0.79
CA PHE A 61 -10.62 -17.11 0.02
C PHE A 61 -10.87 -18.13 1.13
N GLY A 62 -12.10 -18.24 1.60
CA GLY A 62 -12.50 -19.21 2.61
C GLY A 62 -12.80 -20.61 2.04
N GLN A 63 -13.32 -20.68 0.83
CA GLN A 63 -13.71 -21.93 0.18
C GLN A 63 -12.55 -22.91 -0.04
N VAL A 64 -11.32 -22.42 -0.17
CA VAL A 64 -10.13 -23.26 -0.35
C VAL A 64 -9.88 -24.21 0.82
N TYR A 65 -10.34 -23.86 2.02
CA TYR A 65 -10.21 -24.71 3.22
C TYR A 65 -11.23 -25.86 3.26
N ASN A 66 -12.16 -25.94 2.30
CA ASN A 66 -13.10 -27.03 2.15
C ASN A 66 -12.59 -28.09 1.15
N ILE A 67 -11.43 -27.88 0.57
CA ILE A 67 -10.80 -28.82 -0.36
C ILE A 67 -10.15 -29.94 0.45
N GLN A 68 -10.38 -31.20 0.04
CA GLN A 68 -9.85 -32.37 0.72
C GLN A 68 -8.32 -32.27 0.93
N GLY A 69 -7.89 -32.38 2.17
CA GLY A 69 -6.49 -32.30 2.59
C GLY A 69 -6.05 -30.90 3.04
N PHE A 70 -6.93 -29.89 2.97
CA PHE A 70 -6.65 -28.51 3.40
C PHE A 70 -7.53 -28.02 4.55
N GLU A 71 -8.40 -28.90 5.07
CA GLU A 71 -9.39 -28.58 6.11
C GLU A 71 -8.75 -28.08 7.41
N ASP A 72 -7.58 -28.58 7.74
CA ASP A 72 -6.83 -28.20 8.96
C ASP A 72 -5.90 -26.99 8.76
N CYS A 73 -5.80 -26.47 7.52
CA CYS A 73 -4.94 -25.34 7.26
C CYS A 73 -5.58 -24.02 7.78
N ASN A 74 -4.75 -23.15 8.32
CA ASN A 74 -5.16 -21.85 8.85
C ASN A 74 -4.74 -20.65 7.97
N SER A 75 -3.99 -20.92 6.89
CA SER A 75 -3.56 -19.93 5.94
C SER A 75 -3.37 -20.50 4.53
N HIS A 76 -3.42 -19.65 3.53
CA HIS A 76 -3.04 -20.01 2.17
C HIS A 76 -1.58 -20.47 2.07
N LEU A 77 -0.69 -19.94 2.93
CA LEU A 77 0.70 -20.35 2.97
C LEU A 77 0.84 -21.82 3.35
N GLU A 78 0.13 -22.28 4.39
CA GLU A 78 0.14 -23.71 4.79
C GLU A 78 -0.34 -24.63 3.66
N ILE A 79 -1.34 -24.17 2.88
CA ILE A 79 -1.82 -24.92 1.73
C ILE A 79 -0.73 -25.02 0.66
N LEU A 80 -0.12 -23.87 0.31
CA LEU A 80 0.94 -23.83 -0.70
C LEU A 80 2.16 -24.65 -0.30
N GLN A 81 2.49 -24.70 1.01
CA GLN A 81 3.54 -25.57 1.55
C GLN A 81 3.25 -27.06 1.38
N LYS A 82 1.97 -27.45 1.40
CA LYS A 82 1.57 -28.84 1.09
C LYS A 82 1.62 -29.15 -0.40
N MET A 83 1.53 -28.15 -1.27
CA MET A 83 1.47 -28.30 -2.74
C MET A 83 2.84 -28.23 -3.41
N GLY A 84 3.77 -27.41 -2.91
CA GLY A 84 5.09 -27.20 -3.51
C GLY A 84 6.18 -28.02 -2.84
N GLN A 85 7.13 -28.56 -3.62
CA GLN A 85 8.35 -29.16 -3.07
C GLN A 85 9.31 -28.07 -2.57
N GLN A 86 9.40 -26.97 -3.31
CA GLN A 86 10.15 -25.78 -2.93
C GLN A 86 9.25 -24.56 -3.03
N ILE A 87 9.36 -23.63 -2.09
CA ILE A 87 8.59 -22.40 -2.08
C ILE A 87 9.53 -21.20 -1.93
N ILE A 88 9.36 -20.21 -2.78
CA ILE A 88 10.05 -18.92 -2.74
C ILE A 88 9.00 -17.84 -2.45
N LEU A 89 9.21 -17.08 -1.37
CA LEU A 89 8.25 -16.09 -0.89
C LEU A 89 8.88 -14.69 -0.97
N MET A 90 8.20 -13.77 -1.68
CA MET A 90 8.53 -12.34 -1.65
C MET A 90 7.65 -11.68 -0.59
N TYR A 91 8.26 -11.27 0.52
CA TYR A 91 7.54 -10.78 1.69
C TYR A 91 8.00 -9.38 2.09
N ASP A 92 7.05 -8.47 2.27
CA ASP A 92 7.28 -7.15 2.85
C ASP A 92 6.29 -6.93 4.01
N VAL A 93 6.81 -6.85 5.22
CA VAL A 93 5.99 -6.67 6.43
C VAL A 93 5.26 -5.34 6.46
N LEU A 94 5.81 -4.30 5.79
CA LEU A 94 5.23 -2.96 5.73
C LEU A 94 4.14 -2.82 4.65
N GLN A 95 3.81 -3.91 3.95
CA GLN A 95 2.73 -3.93 2.96
C GLN A 95 1.54 -4.82 3.34
N SER A 96 1.52 -5.36 4.56
CA SER A 96 0.33 -6.04 5.12
C SER A 96 -0.66 -4.98 5.62
N ILE A 97 -1.82 -4.87 4.98
CA ILE A 97 -2.72 -3.71 5.12
C ILE A 97 -4.13 -4.05 5.63
N ARG A 98 -4.38 -5.30 6.03
CA ARG A 98 -5.71 -5.72 6.50
C ARG A 98 -5.67 -6.98 7.36
N PRO A 99 -6.64 -7.16 8.27
CA PRO A 99 -6.70 -8.30 9.19
C PRO A 99 -6.77 -9.67 8.52
N ALA A 100 -7.32 -9.75 7.31
CA ALA A 100 -7.44 -11.01 6.57
C ALA A 100 -6.12 -11.50 5.96
N ASN A 101 -5.08 -10.65 5.92
CA ASN A 101 -3.74 -11.09 5.50
C ASN A 101 -3.11 -12.01 6.55
N ILE A 102 -2.12 -12.78 6.11
CA ILE A 102 -1.28 -13.57 7.02
C ILE A 102 -0.60 -12.64 8.03
N THR A 103 -0.66 -12.97 9.32
CA THR A 103 -0.01 -12.15 10.34
C THR A 103 1.51 -12.36 10.31
N ARG A 104 2.26 -11.40 10.86
CA ARG A 104 3.71 -11.47 10.97
C ARG A 104 4.16 -12.72 11.73
N GLU A 105 3.52 -12.97 12.86
CA GLU A 105 3.82 -14.11 13.74
C GLU A 105 3.54 -15.44 13.04
N MET A 106 2.40 -15.52 12.33
CA MET A 106 2.05 -16.71 11.55
C MET A 106 3.05 -16.92 10.41
N PHE A 107 3.41 -15.86 9.67
CA PHE A 107 4.40 -15.94 8.61
C PHE A 107 5.77 -16.39 9.15
N GLN A 108 6.27 -15.77 10.22
CA GLN A 108 7.53 -16.13 10.84
C GLN A 108 7.55 -17.60 11.30
N ARG A 109 6.49 -18.03 11.97
CA ARG A 109 6.35 -19.43 12.43
C ARG A 109 6.34 -20.43 11.26
N LEU A 110 5.60 -20.12 10.20
CA LEU A 110 5.49 -21.02 9.04
C LEU A 110 6.73 -21.03 8.16
N THR A 111 7.58 -20.03 8.27
CA THR A 111 8.85 -19.93 7.55
C THR A 111 10.06 -20.11 8.46
N ASP A 112 9.86 -20.68 9.66
CA ASP A 112 10.95 -21.06 10.52
C ASP A 112 11.83 -22.11 9.82
N GLY A 113 13.16 -21.90 9.87
CA GLY A 113 14.12 -22.72 9.14
C GLY A 113 14.27 -22.45 7.64
N TYR A 114 13.51 -21.50 7.07
CA TYR A 114 13.71 -21.07 5.68
C TYR A 114 14.99 -20.24 5.56
N GLU A 115 15.69 -20.39 4.44
CA GLU A 115 16.76 -19.47 4.09
C GLU A 115 16.16 -18.08 3.80
N LYS A 116 16.65 -17.03 4.48
CA LYS A 116 16.19 -15.65 4.35
C LYS A 116 17.22 -14.80 3.64
N LYS A 117 16.79 -14.09 2.61
CA LYS A 117 17.60 -13.10 1.89
C LYS A 117 16.92 -11.76 1.95
N PHE A 118 17.64 -10.75 2.39
CA PHE A 118 17.14 -9.37 2.44
C PHE A 118 17.58 -8.63 1.18
N LEU A 119 16.60 -8.04 0.47
CA LEU A 119 16.87 -7.13 -0.63
C LEU A 119 16.99 -5.72 -0.06
N HIS A 120 18.22 -5.21 -0.01
CA HIS A 120 18.52 -3.91 0.60
C HIS A 120 18.38 -2.74 -0.36
N THR A 121 18.53 -2.97 -1.66
CA THR A 121 18.54 -1.91 -2.66
C THR A 121 17.14 -1.53 -3.09
N GLN A 122 16.84 -0.24 -2.98
CA GLN A 122 15.60 0.36 -3.44
C GLN A 122 15.85 0.97 -4.84
N PHE A 123 15.08 0.54 -5.85
CA PHE A 123 15.27 0.97 -7.25
C PHE A 123 14.14 1.91 -7.76
N ARG A 124 13.02 1.97 -7.08
CA ARG A 124 11.85 2.74 -7.52
C ARG A 124 12.09 4.24 -7.42
N ILE A 125 12.40 4.69 -6.21
CA ILE A 125 12.56 6.09 -5.87
C ILE A 125 13.89 6.59 -6.43
N GLN A 126 13.86 7.71 -7.14
CA GLN A 126 15.04 8.34 -7.74
C GLN A 126 15.24 9.72 -7.13
N ALA A 127 16.24 9.83 -6.25
CA ALA A 127 16.65 11.15 -5.77
C ALA A 127 17.18 11.98 -6.93
N PRO A 128 16.86 13.29 -7.02
CA PRO A 128 17.35 14.15 -8.08
C PRO A 128 18.89 14.16 -8.11
N LYS A 129 19.46 14.26 -9.30
CA LYS A 129 20.93 14.27 -9.50
C LYS A 129 21.56 15.48 -8.82
N GLY A 130 22.72 15.28 -8.22
CA GLY A 130 23.49 16.36 -7.60
C GLY A 130 23.05 16.72 -6.16
N LYS A 131 22.08 16.03 -5.60
CA LYS A 131 21.70 16.18 -4.18
C LYS A 131 22.66 15.41 -3.29
N ASN A 132 22.76 15.85 -2.04
CA ASN A 132 23.58 15.21 -1.00
C ASN A 132 22.80 14.14 -0.21
N TYR A 133 21.59 13.77 -0.63
CA TYR A 133 20.76 12.72 -0.06
C TYR A 133 20.39 11.67 -1.12
N THR A 134 19.95 10.53 -0.67
CA THR A 134 19.62 9.38 -1.50
C THR A 134 18.14 8.99 -1.35
N SER A 135 17.67 8.10 -2.22
CA SER A 135 16.35 7.47 -2.09
C SER A 135 16.19 6.67 -0.80
N ASP A 136 17.27 6.05 -0.32
CA ASP A 136 17.26 5.30 0.95
C ASP A 136 17.08 6.22 2.16
N ASP A 137 17.63 7.45 2.11
CA ASP A 137 17.41 8.46 3.16
C ASP A 137 15.92 8.81 3.26
N TYR A 138 15.24 8.98 2.13
CA TYR A 138 13.80 9.22 2.11
C TYR A 138 13.01 8.03 2.70
N VAL A 139 13.26 6.82 2.23
CA VAL A 139 12.53 5.62 2.68
C VAL A 139 12.73 5.38 4.17
N ASN A 140 13.96 5.54 4.68
CA ASN A 140 14.24 5.40 6.11
C ASN A 140 13.60 6.51 6.94
N GLY A 141 13.54 7.73 6.43
CA GLY A 141 12.79 8.82 7.06
C GLY A 141 11.30 8.54 7.16
N ILE A 142 10.68 8.00 6.11
CA ILE A 142 9.27 7.59 6.14
C ILE A 142 9.04 6.42 7.10
N LYS A 143 9.95 5.43 7.15
CA LYS A 143 9.89 4.36 8.16
C LYS A 143 9.96 4.95 9.58
N TYR A 144 10.87 5.88 9.82
CA TYR A 144 10.97 6.54 11.11
C TYR A 144 9.71 7.34 11.46
N LEU A 145 9.19 8.14 10.53
CA LEU A 145 7.96 8.92 10.70
C LEU A 145 6.79 8.05 11.15
N LEU A 146 6.59 6.92 10.47
CA LEU A 146 5.40 6.08 10.68
C LEU A 146 5.56 5.09 11.84
N TYR A 147 6.78 4.59 12.12
CA TYR A 147 6.95 3.42 12.98
C TYR A 147 7.85 3.66 14.20
N LYS A 148 8.35 4.89 14.47
CA LYS A 148 9.29 5.16 15.56
C LYS A 148 8.77 4.74 16.94
N ASP A 149 7.46 4.77 17.13
CA ASP A 149 6.80 4.40 18.39
C ASP A 149 6.29 2.95 18.38
N THR A 150 6.73 2.14 17.42
CA THR A 150 6.33 0.74 17.29
C THR A 150 7.53 -0.21 17.39
N LYS A 151 7.28 -1.43 17.89
CA LYS A 151 8.29 -2.50 17.86
C LYS A 151 8.65 -2.95 16.43
N LEU A 152 7.83 -2.60 15.44
CA LEU A 152 8.04 -2.98 14.05
C LEU A 152 9.29 -2.32 13.48
N LEU A 153 9.60 -1.08 13.86
CA LEU A 153 10.77 -0.36 13.36
C LEU A 153 12.10 -1.08 13.68
N SER A 154 12.21 -1.69 14.86
CA SER A 154 13.40 -2.44 15.29
C SER A 154 13.46 -3.87 14.74
N SER A 155 12.44 -4.33 14.00
CA SER A 155 12.43 -5.64 13.38
C SER A 155 13.41 -5.71 12.22
N GLU A 156 14.17 -6.80 12.12
CA GLU A 156 15.03 -7.09 10.97
C GLU A 156 14.25 -7.05 9.64
N LEU A 157 12.95 -7.40 9.69
CA LEU A 157 12.07 -7.43 8.51
C LEU A 157 11.82 -6.04 7.90
N THR A 158 12.07 -4.95 8.63
CA THR A 158 11.89 -3.59 8.10
C THR A 158 13.11 -3.06 7.38
N ASN A 159 14.27 -3.64 7.59
CA ASN A 159 15.54 -3.15 7.04
C ASN A 159 15.70 -1.63 7.26
N TYR A 160 15.48 -1.16 8.49
CA TYR A 160 15.56 0.25 8.84
C TYR A 160 17.00 0.66 9.17
N ASN A 161 17.43 1.79 8.61
CA ASN A 161 18.70 2.43 8.96
C ASN A 161 18.45 3.74 9.71
N PRO A 162 18.83 3.87 10.99
CA PRO A 162 18.63 5.09 11.77
C PRO A 162 19.50 6.29 11.32
N ASN A 163 20.56 6.03 10.56
CA ASN A 163 21.52 7.03 10.09
C ASN A 163 21.14 7.61 8.72
N PHE A 164 19.88 7.92 8.50
CA PHE A 164 19.43 8.54 7.26
C PHE A 164 19.65 10.07 7.27
N ASN A 165 19.91 10.64 6.09
CA ASN A 165 20.13 12.07 5.93
C ASN A 165 18.80 12.83 5.82
N ARG A 166 18.50 13.69 6.82
CA ARG A 166 17.27 14.48 6.89
C ARG A 166 17.19 15.64 5.89
N GLU A 167 18.26 15.93 5.16
CA GLU A 167 18.25 16.98 4.14
C GLU A 167 17.22 16.70 3.05
N VAL A 168 16.87 15.42 2.78
CA VAL A 168 15.79 15.06 1.85
C VAL A 168 14.44 15.70 2.21
N PHE A 169 14.19 15.94 3.51
CA PHE A 169 12.97 16.56 4.02
C PHE A 169 13.09 18.09 4.17
N ASN A 170 14.29 18.64 4.01
CA ASN A 170 14.62 20.05 4.15
C ASN A 170 15.01 20.73 2.84
N ASP A 171 15.06 19.99 1.75
CA ASP A 171 15.31 20.53 0.41
C ASP A 171 14.10 21.38 -0.03
N LYS A 172 14.35 22.67 -0.30
CA LYS A 172 13.34 23.64 -0.76
C LYS A 172 13.51 23.97 -2.26
N SER A 173 14.38 23.26 -2.95
CA SER A 173 14.60 23.49 -4.38
C SER A 173 13.39 23.04 -5.21
N PRO A 174 13.19 23.60 -6.41
CA PRO A 174 12.06 23.24 -7.27
C PRO A 174 12.03 21.74 -7.65
N ASP A 175 13.19 21.13 -7.71
CA ASP A 175 13.39 19.71 -8.04
C ASP A 175 13.50 18.81 -6.79
N ALA A 176 13.18 19.33 -5.59
CA ALA A 176 13.19 18.52 -4.37
C ALA A 176 12.30 17.28 -4.50
N TYR A 177 12.83 16.11 -4.10
CA TYR A 177 12.05 14.87 -4.13
C TYR A 177 10.83 14.92 -3.20
N PHE A 178 11.00 15.40 -1.96
CA PHE A 178 9.94 15.49 -0.96
C PHE A 178 9.45 16.93 -0.78
N GLY A 179 8.18 17.08 -0.47
CA GLY A 179 7.60 18.32 0.00
C GLY A 179 6.19 18.12 0.54
N TYR A 180 5.58 19.20 0.99
CA TYR A 180 4.21 19.19 1.47
C TYR A 180 3.55 20.56 1.24
N VAL A 181 2.22 20.53 1.26
CA VAL A 181 1.39 21.74 1.06
C VAL A 181 0.64 22.07 2.35
N THR A 182 0.40 23.37 2.56
CA THR A 182 -0.31 23.91 3.73
C THR A 182 -1.59 24.60 3.29
N GLY A 183 -2.75 24.06 3.65
CA GLY A 183 -4.05 24.52 3.17
C GLY A 183 -4.42 23.91 1.81
N LYS A 184 -5.66 23.93 1.43
CA LYS A 184 -6.23 23.42 0.16
C LYS A 184 -5.45 22.23 -0.43
N PRO A 185 -5.38 21.10 0.31
CA PRO A 185 -4.46 20.02 -0.04
C PRO A 185 -4.76 19.40 -1.41
N MET A 186 -6.03 19.23 -1.76
CA MET A 186 -6.41 18.63 -3.04
C MET A 186 -6.03 19.55 -4.21
N HIS A 187 -6.34 20.84 -4.12
CA HIS A 187 -5.98 21.83 -5.15
C HIS A 187 -4.48 21.85 -5.41
N GLN A 188 -3.70 22.07 -4.35
CA GLN A 188 -2.26 22.24 -4.49
C GLN A 188 -1.55 20.96 -4.96
N LEU A 189 -2.03 19.79 -4.57
CA LEU A 189 -1.48 18.54 -5.05
C LEU A 189 -1.81 18.30 -6.52
N ILE A 190 -3.03 18.59 -6.95
CA ILE A 190 -3.44 18.47 -8.36
C ILE A 190 -2.64 19.46 -9.22
N GLU A 191 -2.55 20.72 -8.81
CA GLU A 191 -1.77 21.74 -9.52
C GLU A 191 -0.32 21.30 -9.72
N TRP A 192 0.31 20.77 -8.67
CA TRP A 192 1.70 20.29 -8.74
C TRP A 192 1.89 19.12 -9.71
N ILE A 193 0.97 18.16 -9.77
CA ILE A 193 1.09 17.02 -10.70
C ILE A 193 0.76 17.44 -12.15
N GLU A 194 -0.15 18.41 -12.34
CA GLU A 194 -0.50 18.93 -13.65
C GLU A 194 0.62 19.80 -14.22
N GLU A 195 1.28 20.60 -13.38
CA GLU A 195 2.46 21.37 -13.77
C GLU A 195 3.55 20.45 -14.35
N ASP A 196 3.81 19.30 -13.73
CA ASP A 196 4.78 18.34 -14.25
C ASP A 196 4.38 17.77 -15.62
N ARG A 197 3.10 17.49 -15.83
CA ARG A 197 2.60 16.98 -17.12
C ARG A 197 2.81 17.93 -18.28
N ASN A 198 2.82 19.22 -18.04
CA ASN A 198 3.09 20.22 -19.08
C ASN A 198 4.49 20.06 -19.68
N PHE A 199 5.42 19.46 -18.93
CA PHE A 199 6.80 19.21 -19.35
C PHE A 199 7.06 17.73 -19.69
N ASN A 200 6.31 16.82 -19.09
CA ASN A 200 6.52 15.36 -19.16
C ASN A 200 5.18 14.67 -19.43
N ALA A 201 4.69 14.74 -20.65
CA ALA A 201 3.35 14.23 -21.02
C ALA A 201 3.18 12.70 -20.83
N GLU A 202 4.29 11.93 -20.83
CA GLU A 202 4.30 10.50 -20.59
C GLU A 202 4.30 10.11 -19.11
N HIS A 203 4.48 11.06 -18.20
CA HIS A 203 4.50 10.79 -16.77
C HIS A 203 3.11 10.38 -16.26
N ILE A 204 3.08 9.32 -15.50
CA ILE A 204 1.89 8.88 -14.77
C ILE A 204 1.90 9.54 -13.39
N ASN A 205 1.28 10.70 -13.29
CA ASN A 205 1.16 11.48 -12.06
C ASN A 205 -0.24 11.30 -11.46
N ARG A 206 -0.34 11.05 -10.16
CA ARG A 206 -1.62 10.80 -9.49
C ARG A 206 -1.67 11.40 -8.09
N VAL A 207 -2.88 11.76 -7.66
CA VAL A 207 -3.17 12.05 -6.26
C VAL A 207 -3.76 10.80 -5.61
N LEU A 208 -3.26 10.47 -4.44
CA LEU A 208 -3.65 9.33 -3.62
C LEU A 208 -4.19 9.82 -2.27
N SER A 209 -5.02 9.01 -1.62
CA SER A 209 -5.43 9.27 -0.25
C SER A 209 -5.45 8.02 0.62
N GLY A 210 -5.41 8.22 1.93
CA GLY A 210 -5.78 7.18 2.90
C GLY A 210 -7.20 6.67 2.68
N MET A 211 -7.61 5.74 3.51
CA MET A 211 -8.92 5.10 3.43
C MET A 211 -9.99 5.90 4.21
N PHE A 212 -10.04 7.19 3.98
CA PHE A 212 -11.02 8.10 4.59
C PHE A 212 -11.89 8.76 3.52
N CYS A 213 -13.05 9.26 3.92
CA CYS A 213 -13.91 10.04 3.06
C CYS A 213 -14.71 11.06 3.88
N CYS A 214 -15.27 12.02 3.18
CA CYS A 214 -16.18 12.99 3.76
C CYS A 214 -17.43 12.29 4.32
N ALA A 215 -17.89 12.73 5.48
CA ALA A 215 -18.99 12.13 6.24
C ALA A 215 -20.35 12.09 5.50
N THR A 216 -20.48 12.76 4.37
CA THR A 216 -21.73 12.94 3.63
C THR A 216 -22.02 11.88 2.58
N VAL A 217 -21.04 11.02 2.25
CA VAL A 217 -21.22 10.00 1.20
C VAL A 217 -21.45 8.64 1.81
N ASP A 218 -22.45 7.91 1.31
CA ASP A 218 -22.74 6.56 1.74
C ASP A 218 -21.53 5.65 1.54
N LYS A 219 -21.12 4.97 2.63
CA LYS A 219 -19.95 4.06 2.64
C LYS A 219 -20.02 2.96 1.57
N TRP A 220 -21.22 2.56 1.17
CA TRP A 220 -21.42 1.56 0.13
C TRP A 220 -21.16 2.13 -1.27
N SER A 221 -21.64 3.34 -1.54
CA SER A 221 -21.43 4.04 -2.82
C SER A 221 -19.94 4.31 -3.06
N ILE A 222 -19.18 4.60 -2.00
CA ILE A 222 -17.73 4.77 -2.05
C ILE A 222 -17.04 3.47 -2.47
N ALA A 223 -17.39 2.35 -1.84
CA ALA A 223 -16.74 1.06 -2.09
C ALA A 223 -16.97 0.54 -3.50
N HIS A 224 -18.02 0.97 -4.19
CA HIS A 224 -18.45 0.43 -5.48
C HIS A 224 -18.36 1.43 -6.64
N GLY A 225 -18.06 2.69 -6.39
CA GLY A 225 -17.65 3.79 -7.27
C GLY A 225 -18.08 3.82 -8.74
N LYS A 226 -19.16 3.15 -9.09
CA LYS A 226 -19.63 3.02 -10.48
C LYS A 226 -20.47 4.20 -10.96
N ASP A 227 -20.99 5.01 -10.02
CA ASP A 227 -21.77 6.19 -10.35
C ASP A 227 -20.85 7.39 -10.51
N SER A 228 -20.61 7.80 -11.75
CA SER A 228 -19.75 8.95 -12.07
C SER A 228 -20.32 10.30 -11.61
N SER A 229 -21.57 10.35 -11.19
CA SER A 229 -22.19 11.56 -10.64
C SER A 229 -21.83 11.83 -9.18
N ILE A 230 -21.28 10.82 -8.47
CA ILE A 230 -20.92 10.91 -7.05
C ILE A 230 -19.47 11.34 -6.93
N THR A 231 -19.24 12.49 -6.30
CA THR A 231 -17.91 12.95 -5.91
C THR A 231 -17.73 12.83 -4.40
N HIS A 232 -16.51 12.53 -3.97
CA HIS A 232 -16.19 12.17 -2.59
C HIS A 232 -15.37 13.25 -1.88
N PHE A 233 -14.54 13.96 -2.63
CA PHE A 233 -13.72 15.05 -2.15
C PHE A 233 -14.21 16.35 -2.77
N HIS A 234 -14.43 17.35 -1.91
CA HIS A 234 -14.91 18.67 -2.29
C HIS A 234 -14.00 19.72 -1.63
N GLU A 235 -13.35 20.52 -2.45
CA GLU A 235 -12.52 21.62 -2.00
C GLU A 235 -12.77 22.83 -2.93
N ASP A 236 -13.50 23.81 -2.43
CA ASP A 236 -14.07 24.91 -3.22
C ASP A 236 -14.89 24.39 -4.43
N GLU A 237 -14.48 24.74 -5.65
CA GLU A 237 -15.14 24.31 -6.90
C GLU A 237 -14.59 22.99 -7.42
N LEU A 238 -13.51 22.47 -6.82
CA LEU A 238 -12.88 21.24 -7.24
C LEU A 238 -13.55 20.04 -6.59
N ASN A 239 -14.03 19.14 -7.42
CA ASN A 239 -14.69 17.91 -6.99
C ASN A 239 -13.97 16.70 -7.57
N ARG A 240 -13.71 15.67 -6.75
CA ARG A 240 -13.03 14.45 -7.21
C ARG A 240 -13.70 13.22 -6.66
N ARG A 241 -13.73 12.17 -7.49
CA ARG A 241 -14.13 10.81 -7.07
C ARG A 241 -12.97 10.12 -6.36
N TRP A 242 -13.30 9.19 -5.50
CA TRP A 242 -12.30 8.37 -4.82
C TRP A 242 -12.45 6.90 -5.24
N ASN A 243 -11.32 6.29 -5.68
CA ASN A 243 -11.20 4.85 -5.93
C ASN A 243 -12.37 4.23 -6.74
N SER A 244 -12.93 4.99 -7.69
CA SER A 244 -14.11 4.58 -8.47
C SER A 244 -13.79 3.46 -9.43
N THR A 245 -12.59 3.46 -10.03
CA THR A 245 -12.08 2.36 -10.85
C THR A 245 -10.63 2.09 -10.51
N GLN A 246 -10.25 0.81 -10.56
CA GLN A 246 -8.85 0.38 -10.46
C GLN A 246 -8.34 -0.09 -11.82
N GLU A 247 -9.24 -0.52 -12.69
CA GLU A 247 -8.93 -0.91 -14.06
C GLU A 247 -8.63 0.34 -14.88
N ASN A 248 -7.53 0.33 -15.60
CA ASN A 248 -7.05 1.44 -16.43
C ASN A 248 -6.71 2.75 -15.68
N TRP A 249 -6.76 2.77 -14.36
CA TRP A 249 -6.48 4.00 -13.58
C TRP A 249 -5.08 4.56 -13.82
N ILE A 250 -4.12 3.74 -14.23
CA ILE A 250 -2.77 4.17 -14.63
C ILE A 250 -2.70 4.60 -16.10
N ASN A 251 -3.77 4.48 -16.88
CA ASN A 251 -3.75 4.88 -18.28
C ASN A 251 -3.73 6.42 -18.40
N ILE A 252 -2.68 6.96 -18.99
CA ILE A 252 -2.51 8.41 -19.19
C ILE A 252 -3.49 9.02 -20.18
N ASN A 253 -4.12 8.20 -21.02
CA ASN A 253 -5.10 8.64 -22.02
C ASN A 253 -6.55 8.52 -21.53
N ASP A 254 -6.77 8.14 -20.29
CA ASP A 254 -8.09 8.01 -19.68
C ASP A 254 -8.36 9.23 -18.78
N ALA A 255 -9.08 10.22 -19.32
CA ALA A 255 -9.45 11.43 -18.59
C ALA A 255 -10.27 11.11 -17.33
N ASP A 256 -11.09 10.06 -17.34
CA ASP A 256 -11.88 9.62 -16.20
C ASP A 256 -10.98 9.12 -15.05
N ALA A 257 -9.88 8.44 -15.37
CA ALA A 257 -8.89 8.01 -14.39
C ALA A 257 -8.15 9.20 -13.74
N GLU A 258 -7.91 10.27 -14.48
CA GLU A 258 -7.23 11.47 -13.99
C GLU A 258 -8.06 12.26 -12.97
N GLU A 259 -9.39 12.21 -13.10
CA GLU A 259 -10.31 12.89 -12.18
C GLU A 259 -10.52 12.12 -10.86
N GLN A 260 -9.85 11.00 -10.67
CA GLN A 260 -10.00 10.16 -9.49
C GLN A 260 -8.79 10.25 -8.57
N ILE A 261 -9.09 10.35 -7.28
CA ILE A 261 -8.08 10.15 -6.23
C ILE A 261 -7.98 8.65 -5.96
N GLY A 262 -6.77 8.11 -6.06
CA GLY A 262 -6.52 6.68 -5.88
C GLY A 262 -6.39 6.27 -4.42
N SER A 263 -6.63 4.99 -4.15
CA SER A 263 -6.38 4.36 -2.87
C SER A 263 -5.16 3.43 -2.91
N VAL A 264 -4.78 2.91 -1.76
CA VAL A 264 -3.72 1.91 -1.63
C VAL A 264 -3.94 0.69 -2.53
N PHE A 265 -5.20 0.30 -2.79
CA PHE A 265 -5.50 -0.85 -3.66
C PHE A 265 -5.24 -0.59 -5.14
N ALA A 266 -5.34 0.67 -5.57
CA ALA A 266 -5.07 1.04 -6.95
C ALA A 266 -3.56 1.04 -7.26
N VAL A 267 -2.70 1.19 -6.25
CA VAL A 267 -1.26 1.42 -6.45
C VAL A 267 -0.35 0.33 -5.94
N GLN A 268 -0.85 -0.70 -5.24
CA GLN A 268 0.00 -1.81 -4.82
C GLN A 268 0.58 -2.56 -6.03
N GLY A 269 1.92 -2.54 -6.17
CA GLY A 269 2.62 -3.13 -7.30
C GLY A 269 2.74 -2.21 -8.52
N ILE A 270 2.34 -0.93 -8.41
CA ILE A 270 2.42 0.07 -9.48
C ILE A 270 3.35 1.19 -9.07
N ASP A 271 4.12 1.70 -10.01
CA ASP A 271 5.00 2.84 -9.85
C ASP A 271 4.40 4.04 -10.59
N LEU A 272 4.51 5.22 -9.97
CA LEU A 272 4.02 6.49 -10.50
C LEU A 272 5.17 7.48 -10.54
N ASN A 273 5.14 8.45 -11.45
CA ASN A 273 6.19 9.46 -11.53
C ASN A 273 6.10 10.43 -10.36
N LYS A 274 5.14 11.33 -10.35
CA LYS A 274 4.88 12.21 -9.20
C LYS A 274 3.61 11.83 -8.48
N VAL A 275 3.67 11.85 -7.15
CA VAL A 275 2.57 11.41 -6.31
C VAL A 275 2.23 12.46 -5.26
N GLY A 276 1.01 12.98 -5.32
CA GLY A 276 0.39 13.71 -4.22
C GLY A 276 -0.28 12.74 -3.26
N VAL A 277 -0.02 12.83 -1.95
CA VAL A 277 -0.65 11.97 -0.94
C VAL A 277 -1.43 12.81 0.05
N MET A 278 -2.74 12.62 0.12
CA MET A 278 -3.58 13.23 1.16
C MET A 278 -3.59 12.35 2.40
N ILE A 279 -3.12 12.92 3.52
CA ILE A 279 -3.19 12.32 4.86
C ILE A 279 -4.49 12.81 5.50
N GLY A 280 -5.34 11.88 5.89
CA GLY A 280 -6.68 12.20 6.37
C GLY A 280 -6.93 11.87 7.83
N PRO A 281 -8.20 11.99 8.28
CA PRO A 281 -8.59 11.76 9.66
C PRO A 281 -8.62 10.28 10.09
N ASP A 282 -8.29 9.34 9.19
CA ASP A 282 -8.17 7.91 9.51
C ASP A 282 -6.91 7.58 10.34
N ILE A 283 -6.01 8.55 10.49
CA ILE A 283 -4.87 8.50 11.39
C ILE A 283 -4.75 9.82 12.16
N GLN A 284 -4.44 9.76 13.45
CA GLN A 284 -4.27 10.92 14.31
C GLN A 284 -3.03 10.79 15.20
N VAL A 285 -2.66 11.89 15.83
CA VAL A 285 -1.67 11.91 16.91
C VAL A 285 -2.43 11.88 18.24
N ASN A 286 -2.22 10.85 19.03
CA ASN A 286 -2.87 10.69 20.32
C ASN A 286 -2.24 11.59 21.43
N THR A 287 -2.79 11.52 22.64
CA THR A 287 -2.32 12.33 23.79
C THR A 287 -0.87 12.07 24.21
N ASP A 288 -0.35 10.88 23.87
CA ASP A 288 1.03 10.49 24.17
C ASP A 288 2.00 10.88 23.04
N GLY A 289 1.51 11.58 22.00
CA GLY A 289 2.28 12.02 20.86
C GLY A 289 2.62 10.91 19.86
N MET A 290 1.91 9.78 19.91
CA MET A 290 2.08 8.65 19.00
C MET A 290 0.99 8.63 17.93
N LEU A 291 1.30 8.02 16.79
CA LEU A 291 0.31 7.79 15.73
C LEU A 291 -0.67 6.67 16.12
N GLU A 292 -1.95 6.93 15.92
CA GLU A 292 -3.05 6.01 16.20
C GLU A 292 -4.10 6.07 15.09
N ALA A 293 -4.58 4.90 14.68
CA ALA A 293 -5.67 4.83 13.70
C ALA A 293 -7.00 5.22 14.31
N VAL A 294 -7.86 5.86 13.49
CA VAL A 294 -9.23 6.25 13.86
C VAL A 294 -10.22 5.34 13.12
N PRO A 295 -10.70 4.26 13.76
CA PRO A 295 -11.54 3.25 13.09
C PRO A 295 -12.82 3.80 12.48
N ASP A 296 -13.42 4.82 13.12
CA ASP A 296 -14.67 5.43 12.64
C ASP A 296 -14.47 6.30 11.39
N SER A 297 -13.28 6.84 11.22
CA SER A 297 -12.90 7.59 10.00
C SER A 297 -12.47 6.68 8.85
N HIS A 298 -12.19 5.40 9.12
CA HIS A 298 -11.81 4.44 8.10
C HIS A 298 -13.04 3.83 7.42
N ILE A 299 -13.16 4.03 6.11
CA ILE A 299 -14.39 3.71 5.36
C ILE A 299 -14.52 2.25 4.90
N ASN A 300 -13.42 1.53 4.75
CA ASN A 300 -13.49 0.17 4.25
C ASN A 300 -13.76 -0.85 5.36
N THR A 301 -15.00 -1.32 5.44
CA THR A 301 -15.45 -2.27 6.46
C THR A 301 -14.80 -3.66 6.35
N ASN A 302 -14.36 -4.06 5.14
CA ASN A 302 -13.71 -5.36 4.91
C ASN A 302 -12.23 -5.37 5.32
N ASN A 303 -11.67 -4.21 5.59
CA ASN A 303 -10.25 -4.04 5.95
C ASN A 303 -10.04 -3.65 7.41
N LYS A 304 -11.03 -3.80 8.26
CA LYS A 304 -10.91 -3.59 9.70
C LYS A 304 -11.49 -4.74 10.50
N PHE A 305 -11.07 -4.83 11.73
CA PHE A 305 -11.64 -5.73 12.72
C PHE A 305 -13.11 -5.44 12.96
N SER A 306 -13.86 -6.40 13.50
CA SER A 306 -15.23 -6.18 13.99
C SER A 306 -15.23 -5.25 15.19
N VAL A 307 -16.39 -4.69 15.50
CA VAL A 307 -16.57 -3.87 16.71
C VAL A 307 -16.18 -4.64 17.97
N GLU A 308 -16.48 -5.94 18.02
CA GLU A 308 -16.10 -6.80 19.16
C GLU A 308 -14.58 -7.04 19.21
N GLU A 309 -13.96 -7.37 18.09
CA GLU A 309 -12.50 -7.55 18.00
C GLU A 309 -11.74 -6.26 18.34
N MET A 310 -12.30 -5.09 18.00
CA MET A 310 -11.70 -3.78 18.32
C MET A 310 -11.74 -3.39 19.79
N LYS A 311 -12.42 -4.16 20.64
CA LYS A 311 -12.33 -3.98 22.11
C LYS A 311 -11.00 -4.49 22.68
N ASP A 312 -10.31 -5.35 21.96
CA ASP A 312 -8.99 -5.84 22.33
C ASP A 312 -7.93 -4.80 21.99
N PRO A 313 -7.12 -4.33 22.95
CA PRO A 313 -6.04 -3.36 22.71
C PRO A 313 -5.00 -3.85 21.69
N ASP A 314 -4.73 -5.14 21.62
CA ASP A 314 -3.80 -5.71 20.66
C ASP A 314 -4.34 -5.58 19.23
N ASN A 315 -5.63 -5.77 19.02
CA ASN A 315 -6.29 -5.54 17.73
C ASN A 315 -6.35 -4.06 17.35
N GLN A 316 -6.53 -3.15 18.32
CA GLN A 316 -6.44 -1.70 18.06
C GLN A 316 -5.04 -1.32 17.59
N PHE A 317 -4.01 -1.84 18.26
CA PHE A 317 -2.63 -1.62 17.86
C PHE A 317 -2.33 -2.20 16.48
N GLU A 318 -2.75 -3.45 16.23
CA GLU A 318 -2.62 -4.07 14.90
C GLU A 318 -3.36 -3.28 13.81
N PHE A 319 -4.54 -2.76 14.11
CA PHE A 319 -5.26 -1.91 13.17
C PHE A 319 -4.48 -0.64 12.84
N THR A 320 -3.87 -0.03 13.85
CA THR A 320 -2.98 1.11 13.64
C THR A 320 -1.83 0.75 12.70
N LEU A 321 -1.17 -0.41 12.90
CA LEU A 321 -0.11 -0.86 11.99
C LEU A 321 -0.61 -1.06 10.55
N TYR A 322 -1.85 -1.54 10.34
CA TYR A 322 -2.40 -1.64 8.98
C TYR A 322 -2.60 -0.27 8.33
N ILE A 323 -3.03 0.74 9.08
CA ILE A 323 -3.17 2.11 8.55
C ILE A 323 -1.80 2.71 8.26
N LEU A 324 -0.82 2.54 9.16
CA LEU A 324 0.56 2.97 8.91
C LEU A 324 1.14 2.30 7.65
N ASN A 325 0.89 1.01 7.45
CA ASN A 325 1.32 0.28 6.26
C ASN A 325 0.64 0.81 4.99
N GLN A 326 -0.65 1.17 5.05
CA GLN A 326 -1.33 1.80 3.92
C GLN A 326 -0.64 3.10 3.54
N TYR A 327 -0.35 3.98 4.50
CA TYR A 327 0.38 5.22 4.23
C TYR A 327 1.82 4.96 3.79
N TYR A 328 2.51 3.98 4.33
CA TYR A 328 3.84 3.60 3.85
C TYR A 328 3.82 3.22 2.36
N VAL A 329 2.84 2.40 1.95
CA VAL A 329 2.67 2.06 0.53
C VAL A 329 2.43 3.31 -0.31
N LEU A 330 1.53 4.20 0.09
CA LEU A 330 1.22 5.44 -0.65
C LEU A 330 2.45 6.35 -0.77
N LEU A 331 3.18 6.53 0.34
CA LEU A 331 4.35 7.41 0.43
C LEU A 331 5.60 6.87 -0.28
N THR A 332 5.58 5.62 -0.74
CA THR A 332 6.70 5.01 -1.45
C THR A 332 6.40 4.66 -2.91
N ARG A 333 5.37 5.27 -3.53
CA ARG A 333 4.98 5.01 -4.92
C ARG A 333 5.58 5.97 -5.94
N GLY A 334 6.03 7.16 -5.53
CA GLY A 334 6.59 8.15 -6.44
C GLY A 334 8.02 7.79 -6.86
N ILE A 335 8.29 7.81 -8.18
CA ILE A 335 9.64 7.67 -8.73
C ILE A 335 10.38 9.00 -8.57
N ASP A 336 9.80 10.09 -9.08
CA ASP A 336 10.47 11.38 -9.26
C ASP A 336 10.10 12.40 -8.18
N GLY A 337 9.06 12.15 -7.40
CA GLY A 337 8.69 13.06 -6.30
C GLY A 337 7.42 12.71 -5.55
N ILE A 338 7.38 13.18 -4.31
CA ILE A 338 6.24 13.05 -3.40
C ILE A 338 5.90 14.41 -2.79
N ARG A 339 4.60 14.72 -2.75
CA ARG A 339 4.06 15.86 -1.99
C ARG A 339 2.94 15.39 -1.07
N LEU A 340 2.96 15.84 0.19
CA LEU A 340 1.92 15.55 1.16
C LEU A 340 0.95 16.72 1.28
N GLY A 341 -0.34 16.39 1.38
CA GLY A 341 -1.39 17.31 1.77
C GLY A 341 -2.14 16.76 2.99
N PHE A 342 -2.66 17.63 3.85
CA PHE A 342 -3.28 17.24 5.11
C PHE A 342 -4.76 17.59 5.08
N TRP A 343 -5.59 16.58 4.81
CA TRP A 343 -7.04 16.74 4.76
C TRP A 343 -7.60 16.69 6.18
N GLU A 344 -7.99 17.87 6.71
CA GLU A 344 -8.47 18.00 8.09
C GLU A 344 -7.53 17.39 9.15
N ASN A 345 -6.23 17.33 8.87
CA ASN A 345 -5.25 16.66 9.75
C ASN A 345 -3.98 17.49 9.97
N GLU A 346 -4.16 18.68 10.50
CA GLU A 346 -3.07 19.59 10.86
C GLU A 346 -2.17 19.04 11.97
N ALA A 347 -2.72 18.19 12.84
CA ALA A 347 -1.96 17.54 13.91
C ALA A 347 -0.88 16.62 13.36
N PHE A 348 -1.21 15.83 12.31
CA PHE A 348 -0.21 14.99 11.64
C PHE A 348 0.88 15.83 10.96
N ARG A 349 0.53 16.97 10.35
CA ARG A 349 1.52 17.87 9.75
C ARG A 349 2.57 18.30 10.78
N LYS A 350 2.11 18.79 11.94
CA LYS A 350 3.03 19.20 13.03
C LYS A 350 3.89 18.05 13.54
N TYR A 351 3.27 16.88 13.74
CA TYR A 351 3.98 15.67 14.13
C TYR A 351 5.08 15.29 13.12
N MET A 352 4.78 15.37 11.82
CA MET A 352 5.74 15.12 10.75
C MET A 352 6.90 16.12 10.78
N GLU A 353 6.59 17.43 10.87
CA GLU A 353 7.61 18.50 10.95
C GLU A 353 8.56 18.28 12.12
N ASP A 354 8.02 17.97 13.29
CA ASP A 354 8.80 17.72 14.52
C ASP A 354 9.61 16.42 14.42
N THR A 355 8.99 15.33 13.96
CA THR A 355 9.63 14.00 13.87
C THR A 355 10.77 13.97 12.85
N LEU A 356 10.58 14.59 11.70
CA LEU A 356 11.59 14.64 10.64
C LEU A 356 12.55 15.83 10.78
N ASN A 357 12.34 16.69 11.78
CA ASN A 357 13.12 17.90 12.00
C ASN A 357 13.13 18.83 10.78
N ILE A 358 11.95 19.11 10.26
CA ILE A 358 11.76 19.98 9.09
C ILE A 358 11.91 21.44 9.53
N LYS A 359 12.84 22.15 8.92
CA LYS A 359 13.06 23.58 9.16
C LYS A 359 11.96 24.40 8.49
N LYS A 360 11.34 25.30 9.24
CA LYS A 360 10.32 26.23 8.76
C LYS A 360 10.92 27.34 7.91
#